data_975453b14ee92e31c0b30342e0062d06
#
_entry.id   975453b14ee92e31c0b30342e0062d06
#
_cell.length_a   1.000
_cell.length_b   1.000
_cell.length_c   1.000
_cell.angle_alpha   90.00
_cell.angle_beta   90.00
_cell.angle_gamma   90.00
#
_symmetry.space_group_name_H-M   'P 1'
#
loop_
_entity.id
_entity.type
_entity.pdbx_description
1 polymer ?
#
loop_
_entity_poly.entity_id
_entity_poly.type
_entity_poly.pdbx_seq_one_letter_code
_entity_poly.pdbx_strand_id
1 'polypeptide(L)'
;MVDNTQLYDKILACWIGKNIGGTIGGPVEGRMEILHFTDLPDVSGGPLPNDDLDLQLVNLHALEQRGVRVTARELSEEWAEHVHFPFDEYGYALANMRRGLAAPLSGFYNNPFTDCMGSPIRSELWAVLFPGDPERAVRYAAQDAAVDHAGGEGMYGEMLFAALESMAFEETDPVSLIRRALAFVPRDSRVGSAVRDTLGWFESGVSYEYVREMILSGYGNRNFTDAPQNIA
;
A
#
# COMPACT_ATOMS: atom_id res chain seq x y z
N MET A 1 -11.40 -4.83 24.34
CA MET A 1 -12.23 -4.12 23.36
C MET A 1 -11.81 -2.67 23.39
N VAL A 2 -11.40 -2.13 22.27
CA VAL A 2 -11.05 -0.71 22.12
C VAL A 2 -12.35 0.09 22.35
N ASP A 3 -12.28 1.13 23.20
CA ASP A 3 -13.40 2.05 23.41
C ASP A 3 -13.70 2.82 22.11
N ASN A 4 -14.97 3.13 21.85
CA ASN A 4 -15.39 3.83 20.63
C ASN A 4 -14.67 5.16 20.42
N THR A 5 -14.33 5.87 21.49
CA THR A 5 -13.55 7.12 21.40
C THR A 5 -12.12 6.84 20.96
N GLN A 6 -11.47 5.84 21.54
CA GLN A 6 -10.14 5.41 21.14
C GLN A 6 -10.10 4.88 19.70
N LEU A 7 -11.15 4.18 19.26
CA LEU A 7 -11.27 3.71 17.89
C LEU A 7 -11.34 4.89 16.91
N TYR A 8 -12.19 5.87 17.18
CA TYR A 8 -12.31 7.07 16.37
C TYR A 8 -10.98 7.82 16.28
N ASP A 9 -10.31 8.04 17.41
CA ASP A 9 -9.03 8.76 17.46
C ASP A 9 -7.95 8.04 16.65
N LYS A 10 -7.89 6.70 16.70
CA LYS A 10 -6.92 5.91 15.92
C LYS A 10 -7.22 5.96 14.43
N ILE A 11 -8.49 5.86 14.02
CA ILE A 11 -8.89 6.01 12.61
C ILE A 11 -8.56 7.42 12.11
N LEU A 12 -8.87 8.45 12.88
CA LEU A 12 -8.53 9.83 12.54
C LEU A 12 -7.02 10.04 12.43
N ALA A 13 -6.25 9.48 13.35
CA ALA A 13 -4.79 9.54 13.33
C ALA A 13 -4.20 8.85 12.08
N CYS A 14 -4.76 7.70 11.66
CA CYS A 14 -4.39 7.01 10.42
C CYS A 14 -4.54 7.94 9.21
N TRP A 15 -5.72 8.54 9.03
CA TRP A 15 -5.98 9.45 7.91
C TRP A 15 -5.17 10.74 7.97
N ILE A 16 -4.95 11.31 9.15
CA ILE A 16 -4.08 12.48 9.30
C ILE A 16 -2.63 12.10 8.94
N GLY A 17 -2.13 10.97 9.44
CA GLY A 17 -0.79 10.46 9.13
C GLY A 17 -0.60 10.24 7.64
N LYS A 18 -1.56 9.62 6.97
CA LYS A 18 -1.57 9.40 5.52
C LYS A 18 -1.48 10.72 4.75
N ASN A 19 -2.33 11.69 5.10
CA ASN A 19 -2.33 13.01 4.47
C ASN A 19 -1.00 13.77 4.68
N ILE A 20 -0.43 13.69 5.88
CA ILE A 20 0.87 14.29 6.17
C ILE A 20 1.96 13.63 5.32
N GLY A 21 2.00 12.28 5.29
CA GLY A 21 3.00 11.53 4.53
C GLY A 21 2.96 11.87 3.04
N GLY A 22 1.79 11.81 2.41
CA GLY A 22 1.61 12.15 1.00
C GLY A 22 1.96 13.61 0.69
N THR A 23 1.58 14.56 1.57
CA THR A 23 1.90 15.97 1.39
C THR A 23 3.40 16.25 1.47
N ILE A 24 4.11 15.61 2.42
CA ILE A 24 5.55 15.81 2.60
C ILE A 24 6.35 15.04 1.53
N GLY A 25 5.89 13.87 1.13
CA GLY A 25 6.55 13.02 0.15
C GLY A 25 6.44 13.53 -1.28
N GLY A 26 5.31 14.12 -1.66
CA GLY A 26 5.03 14.54 -3.02
C GLY A 26 6.12 15.41 -3.69
N PRO A 27 6.68 16.44 -3.04
CA PRO A 27 7.74 17.26 -3.64
C PRO A 27 9.05 16.52 -3.95
N VAL A 28 9.25 15.33 -3.40
CA VAL A 28 10.48 14.55 -3.53
C VAL A 28 10.27 13.19 -4.20
N GLU A 29 9.08 12.90 -4.60
CA GLU A 29 8.74 11.66 -5.30
C GLU A 29 9.62 11.46 -6.55
N GLY A 30 10.05 10.24 -6.81
CA GLY A 30 10.92 9.88 -7.90
C GLY A 30 12.40 10.29 -7.74
N ARG A 31 12.78 10.95 -6.64
CA ARG A 31 14.16 11.28 -6.32
C ARG A 31 14.90 10.03 -5.84
N MET A 32 15.93 9.62 -6.55
CA MET A 32 16.66 8.37 -6.26
C MET A 32 17.91 8.55 -5.41
N GLU A 33 18.36 9.78 -5.23
CA GLU A 33 19.51 10.12 -4.38
C GLU A 33 19.13 10.13 -2.88
N ILE A 34 20.12 10.02 -2.00
CA ILE A 34 19.94 10.28 -0.57
C ILE A 34 19.68 11.78 -0.39
N LEU A 35 18.52 12.09 0.18
CA LEU A 35 18.12 13.47 0.45
C LEU A 35 18.51 13.83 1.89
N HIS A 36 19.17 14.99 2.05
CA HIS A 36 19.54 15.53 3.35
C HIS A 36 18.69 16.74 3.64
N PHE A 37 17.62 16.53 4.42
CA PHE A 37 16.75 17.62 4.86
C PHE A 37 17.17 18.12 6.23
N THR A 38 17.26 19.44 6.38
CA THR A 38 17.36 20.12 7.69
C THR A 38 15.97 20.55 8.18
N ASP A 39 15.04 20.70 7.28
CA ASP A 39 13.64 21.09 7.52
C ASP A 39 12.71 20.25 6.63
N LEU A 40 11.41 20.28 6.92
CA LEU A 40 10.39 19.66 6.07
C LEU A 40 10.38 20.31 4.68
N PRO A 41 10.08 19.55 3.61
CA PRO A 41 9.89 20.10 2.28
C PRO A 41 8.87 21.25 2.27
N ASP A 42 9.09 22.25 1.42
CA ASP A 42 8.16 23.36 1.26
C ASP A 42 6.86 22.88 0.60
N VAL A 43 5.79 22.93 1.36
CA VAL A 43 4.43 22.58 0.93
C VAL A 43 3.49 23.81 0.96
N SER A 44 4.05 25.01 0.97
CA SER A 44 3.28 26.27 1.04
C SER A 44 2.35 26.48 -0.17
N GLY A 45 2.60 25.79 -1.28
CA GLY A 45 1.74 25.76 -2.47
C GLY A 45 0.44 24.97 -2.31
N GLY A 46 0.24 24.32 -1.16
CA GLY A 46 -0.86 23.40 -0.90
C GLY A 46 -0.55 21.96 -1.30
N PRO A 47 -1.45 21.00 -0.99
CA PRO A 47 -1.27 19.61 -1.34
C PRO A 47 -1.31 19.40 -2.85
N LEU A 48 -0.44 18.53 -3.36
CA LEU A 48 -0.49 18.06 -4.74
C LEU A 48 -1.60 17.03 -4.91
N PRO A 49 -2.13 16.80 -6.13
CA PRO A 49 -2.95 15.65 -6.43
C PRO A 49 -2.23 14.37 -5.97
N ASN A 50 -2.96 13.47 -5.32
CA ASN A 50 -2.35 12.31 -4.68
C ASN A 50 -3.27 11.10 -4.80
N ASP A 51 -2.88 10.14 -5.62
CA ASP A 51 -3.59 8.88 -5.86
C ASP A 51 -3.64 7.98 -4.62
N ASP A 52 -2.69 8.09 -3.69
CA ASP A 52 -2.73 7.44 -2.37
C ASP A 52 -4.03 7.71 -1.61
N LEU A 53 -4.62 8.88 -1.82
CA LEU A 53 -5.86 9.32 -1.18
C LEU A 53 -7.07 9.11 -2.09
N ASP A 54 -6.94 9.46 -3.38
CA ASP A 54 -8.03 9.41 -4.35
C ASP A 54 -8.56 7.99 -4.52
N LEU A 55 -7.69 6.98 -4.61
CA LEU A 55 -8.09 5.58 -4.75
C LEU A 55 -8.80 5.05 -3.51
N GLN A 56 -8.39 5.48 -2.31
CA GLN A 56 -9.09 5.10 -1.09
C GLN A 56 -10.51 5.70 -1.02
N LEU A 57 -10.71 6.90 -1.54
CA LEU A 57 -12.06 7.49 -1.66
C LEU A 57 -12.93 6.72 -2.65
N VAL A 58 -12.37 6.24 -3.76
CA VAL A 58 -13.09 5.37 -4.71
C VAL A 58 -13.50 4.06 -4.04
N ASN A 59 -12.59 3.43 -3.30
CA ASN A 59 -12.88 2.21 -2.56
C ASN A 59 -13.90 2.44 -1.42
N LEU A 60 -13.83 3.57 -0.72
CA LEU A 60 -14.81 3.96 0.29
C LEU A 60 -16.19 4.16 -0.34
N HIS A 61 -16.28 4.81 -1.49
CA HIS A 61 -17.52 4.96 -2.25
C HIS A 61 -18.11 3.58 -2.62
N ALA A 62 -17.29 2.63 -3.08
CA ALA A 62 -17.74 1.27 -3.33
C ALA A 62 -18.37 0.61 -2.08
N LEU A 63 -17.74 0.79 -0.91
CA LEU A 63 -18.26 0.28 0.35
C LEU A 63 -19.60 0.93 0.74
N GLU A 64 -19.74 2.24 0.52
CA GLU A 64 -21.00 2.97 0.79
C GLU A 64 -22.14 2.50 -0.12
N GLN A 65 -21.86 2.22 -1.39
CA GLN A 65 -22.87 1.80 -2.36
C GLN A 65 -23.23 0.31 -2.25
N ARG A 66 -22.25 -0.55 -1.97
CA ARG A 66 -22.40 -2.01 -2.06
C ARG A 66 -22.29 -2.73 -0.72
N GLY A 67 -21.87 -2.01 0.32
CA GLY A 67 -21.66 -2.55 1.68
C GLY A 67 -20.32 -3.25 1.85
N VAL A 68 -20.05 -3.67 3.07
CA VAL A 68 -18.77 -4.23 3.52
C VAL A 68 -18.38 -5.57 2.88
N ARG A 69 -19.25 -6.22 2.11
CA ARG A 69 -18.96 -7.48 1.42
C ARG A 69 -18.61 -7.28 -0.05
N VAL A 70 -18.01 -6.14 -0.38
CA VAL A 70 -17.57 -5.82 -1.74
C VAL A 70 -16.56 -6.85 -2.24
N THR A 71 -16.65 -7.18 -3.51
CA THR A 71 -15.78 -8.14 -4.21
C THR A 71 -14.80 -7.41 -5.14
N ALA A 72 -13.69 -8.07 -5.50
CA ALA A 72 -12.74 -7.53 -6.48
C ALA A 72 -13.39 -7.11 -7.80
N ARG A 73 -14.41 -7.85 -8.25
CA ARG A 73 -15.19 -7.50 -9.43
C ARG A 73 -15.93 -6.19 -9.25
N GLU A 74 -16.62 -6.02 -8.13
CA GLU A 74 -17.37 -4.80 -7.83
C GLU A 74 -16.44 -3.60 -7.65
N LEU A 75 -15.25 -3.79 -7.08
CA LEU A 75 -14.21 -2.76 -7.03
C LEU A 75 -13.73 -2.39 -8.44
N SER A 76 -13.55 -3.35 -9.34
CA SER A 76 -13.17 -3.02 -10.73
C SER A 76 -14.27 -2.30 -11.50
N GLU A 77 -15.55 -2.54 -11.20
CA GLU A 77 -16.67 -1.77 -11.76
C GLU A 77 -16.64 -0.32 -11.27
N GLU A 78 -16.36 -0.11 -9.99
CA GLU A 78 -16.20 1.21 -9.38
C GLU A 78 -15.01 1.98 -9.97
N TRP A 79 -13.87 1.30 -10.15
CA TRP A 79 -12.70 1.87 -10.80
C TRP A 79 -12.98 2.28 -12.25
N ALA A 80 -13.69 1.46 -13.01
CA ALA A 80 -14.03 1.78 -14.40
C ALA A 80 -14.89 3.04 -14.53
N GLU A 81 -15.68 3.37 -13.49
CA GLU A 81 -16.55 4.55 -13.45
C GLU A 81 -15.82 5.81 -12.93
N HIS A 82 -14.95 5.67 -11.91
CA HIS A 82 -14.43 6.81 -11.15
C HIS A 82 -12.94 7.08 -11.35
N VAL A 83 -12.13 6.11 -11.78
CA VAL A 83 -10.70 6.32 -12.00
C VAL A 83 -10.44 6.77 -13.43
N HIS A 84 -9.93 8.00 -13.60
CA HIS A 84 -9.72 8.63 -14.91
C HIS A 84 -8.26 8.92 -15.23
N PHE A 85 -7.33 8.64 -14.33
CA PHE A 85 -5.89 8.83 -14.54
C PHE A 85 -5.23 7.49 -14.94
N PRO A 86 -4.72 7.39 -16.18
CA PRO A 86 -4.23 6.12 -16.73
C PRO A 86 -2.73 5.92 -16.50
N PHE A 87 -2.26 6.16 -15.27
CA PHE A 87 -0.85 5.95 -14.93
C PHE A 87 -0.55 4.46 -14.81
N ASP A 88 0.58 4.02 -15.34
CA ASP A 88 1.20 2.70 -15.17
C ASP A 88 0.18 1.54 -15.03
N GLU A 89 0.10 0.88 -13.88
CA GLU A 89 -0.81 -0.21 -13.57
C GLU A 89 -2.29 0.15 -13.71
N TYR A 90 -2.68 1.36 -13.33
CA TYR A 90 -4.07 1.83 -13.46
C TYR A 90 -4.50 1.89 -14.94
N GLY A 91 -3.61 2.36 -15.80
CA GLY A 91 -3.85 2.43 -17.23
C GLY A 91 -4.05 1.04 -17.85
N TYR A 92 -3.25 0.06 -17.46
CA TYR A 92 -3.40 -1.32 -17.91
C TYR A 92 -4.68 -1.96 -17.37
N ALA A 93 -4.99 -1.79 -16.09
CA ALA A 93 -6.22 -2.30 -15.49
C ALA A 93 -7.47 -1.71 -16.17
N LEU A 94 -7.52 -0.38 -16.33
CA LEU A 94 -8.63 0.30 -17.01
C LEU A 94 -8.77 -0.14 -18.48
N ALA A 95 -7.65 -0.32 -19.19
CA ALA A 95 -7.68 -0.82 -20.56
C ALA A 95 -8.24 -2.25 -20.65
N ASN A 96 -7.90 -3.09 -19.67
CA ASN A 96 -8.44 -4.45 -19.56
C ASN A 96 -9.92 -4.45 -19.21
N MET A 97 -10.37 -3.61 -18.30
CA MET A 97 -11.79 -3.45 -17.95
C MET A 97 -12.62 -3.00 -19.16
N ARG A 98 -12.11 -2.06 -19.97
CA ARG A 98 -12.75 -1.63 -21.23
C ARG A 98 -12.88 -2.75 -22.27
N ARG A 99 -12.06 -3.80 -22.16
CA ARG A 99 -12.13 -5.03 -22.96
C ARG A 99 -13.04 -6.11 -22.34
N GLY A 100 -13.69 -5.81 -21.22
CA GLY A 100 -14.57 -6.74 -20.49
C GLY A 100 -13.83 -7.67 -19.51
N LEU A 101 -12.57 -7.41 -19.22
CA LEU A 101 -11.80 -8.18 -18.25
C LEU A 101 -11.93 -7.51 -16.87
N ALA A 102 -12.79 -8.04 -16.00
CA ALA A 102 -12.87 -7.60 -14.61
C ALA A 102 -11.79 -8.25 -13.74
N ALA A 103 -11.58 -7.75 -12.53
CA ALA A 103 -10.65 -8.37 -11.58
C ALA A 103 -10.96 -9.87 -11.33
N PRO A 104 -9.94 -10.70 -11.18
CA PRO A 104 -8.51 -10.38 -11.13
C PRO A 104 -7.83 -10.25 -12.52
N LEU A 105 -8.53 -10.51 -13.61
CA LEU A 105 -7.95 -10.46 -14.96
C LEU A 105 -7.57 -9.04 -15.38
N SER A 106 -8.27 -8.02 -14.89
CA SER A 106 -7.89 -6.62 -15.11
C SER A 106 -6.48 -6.29 -14.61
N GLY A 107 -6.15 -6.77 -13.43
CA GLY A 107 -4.84 -6.56 -12.83
C GLY A 107 -3.73 -7.46 -13.37
N PHE A 108 -4.09 -8.61 -13.93
CA PHE A 108 -3.12 -9.62 -14.37
C PHE A 108 -2.77 -9.53 -15.86
N TYR A 109 -3.78 -9.34 -16.73
CA TYR A 109 -3.59 -9.53 -18.16
C TYR A 109 -2.71 -8.45 -18.79
N ASN A 110 -1.54 -8.86 -19.28
CA ASN A 110 -0.59 -8.00 -19.99
C ASN A 110 -0.23 -6.71 -19.19
N ASN A 111 -0.13 -6.82 -17.88
CA ASN A 111 0.23 -5.73 -16.98
C ASN A 111 1.67 -5.92 -16.46
N PRO A 112 2.65 -5.11 -16.90
CA PRO A 112 4.04 -5.21 -16.44
C PRO A 112 4.30 -4.52 -15.10
N PHE A 113 3.30 -3.87 -14.51
CA PHE A 113 3.42 -3.06 -13.29
C PHE A 113 2.84 -3.74 -12.04
N THR A 114 2.56 -5.04 -12.09
CA THR A 114 1.97 -5.77 -10.94
C THR A 114 2.85 -5.78 -9.69
N ASP A 115 4.14 -5.46 -9.83
CA ASP A 115 5.10 -5.40 -8.72
C ASP A 115 5.28 -3.98 -8.15
N CYS A 116 4.47 -2.99 -8.60
CA CYS A 116 4.59 -1.60 -8.20
C CYS A 116 3.84 -1.25 -6.91
N MET A 117 4.03 0.00 -6.45
CA MET A 117 3.48 0.51 -5.18
C MET A 117 2.02 0.95 -5.25
N GLY A 118 1.40 1.02 -6.42
CA GLY A 118 0.03 1.54 -6.56
C GLY A 118 -1.05 0.77 -5.78
N SER A 119 -0.79 -0.48 -5.39
CA SER A 119 -1.66 -1.24 -4.50
C SER A 119 -1.32 -1.00 -3.01
N PRO A 120 -0.07 -1.16 -2.54
CA PRO A 120 0.29 -0.93 -1.13
C PRO A 120 -0.14 0.43 -0.56
N ILE A 121 -0.15 1.47 -1.38
CA ILE A 121 -0.47 2.84 -0.95
C ILE A 121 -1.93 3.07 -0.54
N ARG A 122 -2.81 2.07 -0.62
CA ARG A 122 -4.23 2.22 -0.30
C ARG A 122 -4.78 1.18 0.69
N SER A 123 -3.87 0.57 1.45
CA SER A 123 -4.16 -0.47 2.44
C SER A 123 -4.96 -0.01 3.65
N GLU A 124 -4.85 1.27 4.03
CA GLU A 124 -5.37 1.82 5.28
C GLU A 124 -6.89 1.67 5.40
N LEU A 125 -7.63 1.80 4.30
CA LEU A 125 -9.09 1.63 4.31
C LEU A 125 -9.48 0.24 4.82
N TRP A 126 -8.80 -0.79 4.36
CA TRP A 126 -9.06 -2.18 4.76
C TRP A 126 -8.66 -2.45 6.21
N ALA A 127 -7.59 -1.83 6.66
CA ALA A 127 -7.14 -1.93 8.05
C ALA A 127 -8.12 -1.26 9.03
N VAL A 128 -8.59 -0.04 8.72
CA VAL A 128 -9.54 0.68 9.60
C VAL A 128 -10.95 0.08 9.56
N LEU A 129 -11.29 -0.66 8.52
CA LEU A 129 -12.56 -1.39 8.44
C LEU A 129 -12.56 -2.63 9.34
N PHE A 130 -11.38 -3.22 9.59
CA PHE A 130 -11.18 -4.42 10.40
C PHE A 130 -10.09 -4.22 11.47
N PRO A 131 -10.28 -3.30 12.43
CA PRO A 131 -9.30 -3.03 13.47
C PRO A 131 -9.09 -4.25 14.37
N GLY A 132 -7.83 -4.71 14.50
CA GLY A 132 -7.46 -5.90 15.27
C GLY A 132 -7.82 -7.24 14.63
N ASP A 133 -8.29 -7.24 13.37
CA ASP A 133 -8.63 -8.46 12.63
C ASP A 133 -7.84 -8.51 11.29
N PRO A 134 -6.55 -8.80 11.35
CA PRO A 134 -5.68 -8.76 10.18
C PRO A 134 -6.07 -9.79 9.10
N GLU A 135 -6.68 -10.93 9.46
CA GLU A 135 -7.14 -11.90 8.46
C GLU A 135 -8.22 -11.31 7.55
N ARG A 136 -9.16 -10.54 8.11
CA ARG A 136 -10.16 -9.87 7.29
C ARG A 136 -9.57 -8.71 6.51
N ALA A 137 -8.76 -7.88 7.13
CA ALA A 137 -8.09 -6.77 6.46
C ALA A 137 -7.32 -7.25 5.23
N VAL A 138 -6.46 -8.25 5.37
CA VAL A 138 -5.68 -8.87 4.29
C VAL A 138 -6.55 -9.45 3.18
N ARG A 139 -7.65 -10.11 3.54
CA ARG A 139 -8.55 -10.67 2.53
C ARG A 139 -9.19 -9.61 1.64
N TYR A 140 -9.52 -8.44 2.20
CA TYR A 140 -10.10 -7.35 1.41
C TYR A 140 -9.02 -6.55 0.66
N ALA A 141 -7.87 -6.33 1.25
CA ALA A 141 -6.70 -5.79 0.58
C ALA A 141 -6.31 -6.63 -0.66
N ALA A 142 -6.29 -7.96 -0.53
CA ALA A 142 -6.03 -8.84 -1.67
C ALA A 142 -7.10 -8.73 -2.78
N GLN A 143 -8.36 -8.44 -2.46
CA GLN A 143 -9.39 -8.20 -3.46
C GLN A 143 -9.22 -6.86 -4.16
N ASP A 144 -8.83 -5.82 -3.41
CA ASP A 144 -8.50 -4.52 -3.95
C ASP A 144 -7.27 -4.61 -4.87
N ALA A 145 -6.16 -5.15 -4.36
CA ALA A 145 -4.95 -5.38 -5.15
C ALA A 145 -5.22 -6.16 -6.44
N ALA A 146 -6.16 -7.09 -6.43
CA ALA A 146 -6.49 -7.86 -7.62
C ALA A 146 -7.09 -7.03 -8.77
N VAL A 147 -7.51 -5.79 -8.51
CA VAL A 147 -8.04 -4.88 -9.54
C VAL A 147 -6.97 -4.51 -10.56
N ASP A 148 -5.74 -4.25 -10.08
CA ASP A 148 -4.63 -3.72 -10.90
C ASP A 148 -3.27 -4.40 -10.66
N HIS A 149 -3.09 -5.21 -9.60
CA HIS A 149 -1.82 -5.88 -9.22
C HIS A 149 -1.95 -7.40 -9.03
N ALA A 150 -2.93 -8.04 -9.66
CA ALA A 150 -3.20 -9.46 -9.42
C ALA A 150 -1.95 -10.34 -9.64
N GLY A 151 -1.52 -11.02 -8.57
CA GLY A 151 -0.42 -11.98 -8.60
C GLY A 151 0.98 -11.37 -8.55
N GLY A 152 1.12 -10.04 -8.38
CA GLY A 152 2.40 -9.35 -8.26
C GLY A 152 2.83 -9.04 -6.83
N GLU A 153 4.03 -8.52 -6.69
CA GLU A 153 4.60 -8.10 -5.40
C GLU A 153 3.85 -6.90 -4.79
N GLY A 154 3.21 -6.05 -5.62
CA GLY A 154 2.33 -4.98 -5.15
C GLY A 154 1.18 -5.54 -4.31
N MET A 155 0.53 -6.62 -4.75
CA MET A 155 -0.51 -7.30 -3.96
C MET A 155 0.01 -7.75 -2.59
N TYR A 156 1.22 -8.34 -2.54
CA TYR A 156 1.81 -8.78 -1.27
C TYR A 156 2.17 -7.59 -0.37
N GLY A 157 2.57 -6.47 -0.94
CA GLY A 157 2.80 -5.23 -0.20
C GLY A 157 1.54 -4.70 0.46
N GLU A 158 0.42 -4.64 -0.26
CA GLU A 158 -0.86 -4.21 0.31
C GLU A 158 -1.34 -5.15 1.42
N MET A 159 -1.23 -6.46 1.21
CA MET A 159 -1.57 -7.46 2.24
C MET A 159 -0.72 -7.28 3.51
N LEU A 160 0.58 -7.01 3.36
CA LEU A 160 1.50 -6.76 4.47
C LEU A 160 1.08 -5.52 5.27
N PHE A 161 0.85 -4.40 4.57
CA PHE A 161 0.46 -3.14 5.21
C PHE A 161 -0.91 -3.24 5.86
N ALA A 162 -1.91 -3.78 5.19
CA ALA A 162 -3.24 -3.99 5.77
C ALA A 162 -3.20 -4.85 7.05
N ALA A 163 -2.37 -5.89 7.08
CA ALA A 163 -2.17 -6.70 8.29
C ALA A 163 -1.53 -5.89 9.42
N LEU A 164 -0.44 -5.18 9.11
CA LEU A 164 0.31 -4.37 10.08
C LEU A 164 -0.55 -3.28 10.68
N GLU A 165 -1.23 -2.52 9.84
CA GLU A 165 -2.09 -1.40 10.23
C GLU A 165 -3.31 -1.87 11.03
N SER A 166 -3.94 -2.99 10.65
CA SER A 166 -5.04 -3.59 11.42
C SER A 166 -4.57 -3.99 12.83
N MET A 167 -3.39 -4.61 12.95
CA MET A 167 -2.83 -4.99 14.25
C MET A 167 -2.39 -3.78 15.10
N ALA A 168 -2.04 -2.64 14.49
CA ALA A 168 -1.64 -1.42 15.18
C ALA A 168 -2.75 -0.80 16.04
N PHE A 169 -3.99 -1.24 15.89
CA PHE A 169 -5.06 -0.88 16.80
C PHE A 169 -4.89 -1.47 18.22
N GLU A 170 -4.13 -2.56 18.36
CA GLU A 170 -3.94 -3.27 19.63
C GLU A 170 -2.47 -3.37 20.07
N GLU A 171 -1.52 -3.32 19.12
CA GLU A 171 -0.09 -3.44 19.34
C GLU A 171 0.60 -2.11 19.01
N THR A 172 1.65 -1.77 19.76
CA THR A 172 2.41 -0.52 19.57
C THR A 172 3.89 -0.73 19.28
N ASP A 173 4.41 -1.96 19.44
CA ASP A 173 5.79 -2.26 19.11
C ASP A 173 5.94 -2.52 17.59
N PRO A 174 6.64 -1.64 16.85
CA PRO A 174 6.74 -1.74 15.41
C PRO A 174 7.46 -3.03 14.94
N VAL A 175 8.45 -3.50 15.69
CA VAL A 175 9.18 -4.74 15.37
C VAL A 175 8.28 -5.96 15.49
N SER A 176 7.47 -6.01 16.56
CA SER A 176 6.44 -7.05 16.75
C SER A 176 5.41 -7.03 15.62
N LEU A 177 4.92 -5.84 15.27
CA LEU A 177 3.95 -5.66 14.17
C LEU A 177 4.49 -6.19 12.84
N ILE A 178 5.72 -5.79 12.45
CA ILE A 178 6.35 -6.23 11.20
C ILE A 178 6.52 -7.76 11.19
N ARG A 179 7.03 -8.34 12.27
CA ARG A 179 7.21 -9.80 12.36
C ARG A 179 5.91 -10.57 12.20
N ARG A 180 4.84 -10.07 12.79
CA ARG A 180 3.52 -10.70 12.71
C ARG A 180 2.89 -10.51 11.33
N ALA A 181 3.02 -9.32 10.74
CA ALA A 181 2.50 -9.03 9.40
C ALA A 181 3.14 -9.90 8.30
N LEU A 182 4.42 -10.26 8.44
CA LEU A 182 5.12 -11.17 7.53
C LEU A 182 4.48 -12.57 7.42
N ALA A 183 3.62 -12.97 8.37
CA ALA A 183 2.89 -14.22 8.28
C ALA A 183 1.76 -14.20 7.22
N PHE A 184 1.36 -13.01 6.75
CA PHE A 184 0.28 -12.83 5.80
C PHE A 184 0.72 -12.77 4.33
N VAL A 185 2.03 -12.81 4.07
CA VAL A 185 2.58 -12.81 2.71
C VAL A 185 3.39 -14.08 2.44
N PRO A 186 3.50 -14.53 1.17
CA PRO A 186 4.29 -15.70 0.84
C PRO A 186 5.74 -15.55 1.33
N ARG A 187 6.27 -16.61 1.92
CA ARG A 187 7.61 -16.58 2.50
C ARG A 187 8.71 -16.30 1.47
N ASP A 188 8.50 -16.73 0.25
CA ASP A 188 9.43 -16.62 -0.87
C ASP A 188 9.14 -15.42 -1.78
N SER A 189 8.17 -14.56 -1.42
CA SER A 189 7.96 -13.28 -2.12
C SER A 189 9.17 -12.36 -1.95
N ARG A 190 9.39 -11.49 -2.95
CA ARG A 190 10.46 -10.48 -2.89
C ARG A 190 10.19 -9.46 -1.78
N VAL A 191 8.94 -9.00 -1.62
CA VAL A 191 8.51 -8.12 -0.51
C VAL A 191 8.79 -8.78 0.82
N GLY A 192 8.31 -10.01 1.04
CA GLY A 192 8.54 -10.70 2.31
C GLY A 192 10.03 -10.96 2.61
N SER A 193 10.85 -11.21 1.58
CA SER A 193 12.29 -11.38 1.72
C SER A 193 12.97 -10.05 2.07
N ALA A 194 12.65 -8.97 1.35
CA ALA A 194 13.21 -7.65 1.57
C ALA A 194 12.94 -7.14 2.99
N VAL A 195 11.71 -7.27 3.46
CA VAL A 195 11.34 -6.85 4.82
C VAL A 195 12.05 -7.68 5.90
N ARG A 196 12.18 -9.01 5.70
CA ARG A 196 12.93 -9.85 6.67
C ARG A 196 14.41 -9.48 6.73
N ASP A 197 15.03 -9.26 5.59
CA ASP A 197 16.46 -8.91 5.53
C ASP A 197 16.68 -7.54 6.17
N THR A 198 15.84 -6.55 5.87
CA THR A 198 15.90 -5.21 6.47
C THR A 198 15.72 -5.25 7.98
N LEU A 199 14.76 -6.03 8.47
CA LEU A 199 14.57 -6.21 9.91
C LEU A 199 15.81 -6.86 10.56
N GLY A 200 16.42 -7.85 9.91
CA GLY A 200 17.66 -8.49 10.38
C GLY A 200 18.85 -7.51 10.42
N TRP A 201 18.99 -6.64 9.44
CA TRP A 201 20.03 -5.60 9.43
C TRP A 201 19.78 -4.55 10.52
N PHE A 202 18.55 -4.11 10.70
CA PHE A 202 18.16 -3.22 11.79
C PHE A 202 18.51 -3.82 13.15
N GLU A 203 18.17 -5.07 13.41
CA GLU A 203 18.48 -5.76 14.67
C GLU A 203 19.98 -5.99 14.90
N SER A 204 20.73 -6.03 13.81
CA SER A 204 22.20 -6.12 13.84
C SER A 204 22.88 -4.76 14.04
N GLY A 205 22.12 -3.67 14.13
CA GLY A 205 22.63 -2.31 14.35
C GLY A 205 23.31 -1.70 13.14
N VAL A 206 22.96 -2.15 11.92
CA VAL A 206 23.48 -1.56 10.67
C VAL A 206 22.85 -0.17 10.47
N SER A 207 23.64 0.82 10.02
CA SER A 207 23.12 2.16 9.78
C SER A 207 22.15 2.21 8.59
N TYR A 208 21.16 3.12 8.66
CA TYR A 208 20.12 3.19 7.63
C TYR A 208 20.70 3.50 6.23
N GLU A 209 21.77 4.30 6.13
CA GLU A 209 22.42 4.59 4.85
C GLU A 209 22.98 3.32 4.22
N TYR A 210 23.60 2.46 5.02
CA TYR A 210 24.16 1.19 4.54
C TYR A 210 23.04 0.18 4.24
N VAL A 211 22.01 0.14 5.06
CA VAL A 211 20.81 -0.69 4.82
C VAL A 211 20.17 -0.32 3.48
N ARG A 212 20.03 0.98 3.18
CA ARG A 212 19.53 1.44 1.87
C ARG A 212 20.36 0.90 0.71
N GLU A 213 21.70 0.91 0.80
CA GLU A 213 22.56 0.35 -0.24
C GLU A 213 22.35 -1.16 -0.40
N MET A 214 22.16 -1.87 0.71
CA MET A 214 21.90 -3.32 0.69
C MET A 214 20.51 -3.61 0.08
N ILE A 215 19.48 -2.85 0.40
CA ILE A 215 18.16 -2.94 -0.22
C ILE A 215 18.27 -2.74 -1.74
N LEU A 216 18.89 -1.66 -2.18
CA LEU A 216 19.01 -1.37 -3.60
C LEU A 216 19.88 -2.40 -4.34
N SER A 217 20.89 -2.97 -3.69
CA SER A 217 21.72 -4.04 -4.26
C SER A 217 20.96 -5.37 -4.40
N GLY A 218 20.12 -5.74 -3.41
CA GLY A 218 19.43 -7.01 -3.37
C GLY A 218 18.04 -6.99 -4.03
N TYR A 219 17.35 -5.88 -3.90
CA TYR A 219 15.93 -5.73 -4.28
C TYR A 219 15.67 -4.56 -5.23
N GLY A 220 16.69 -3.75 -5.54
CA GLY A 220 16.56 -2.56 -6.38
C GLY A 220 16.07 -2.88 -7.79
N ASN A 221 15.23 -1.99 -8.32
CA ASN A 221 14.68 -2.05 -9.66
C ASN A 221 14.88 -0.70 -10.37
N ARG A 222 14.88 -0.71 -11.71
CA ARG A 222 14.90 0.53 -12.51
C ARG A 222 13.61 1.33 -12.39
N ASN A 223 12.49 0.65 -12.14
CA ASN A 223 11.24 1.31 -11.81
C ASN A 223 11.30 1.75 -10.35
N PHE A 224 11.25 3.07 -10.11
CA PHE A 224 11.33 3.63 -8.77
C PHE A 224 10.12 3.25 -7.90
N THR A 225 9.01 2.82 -8.49
CA THR A 225 7.80 2.38 -7.78
C THR A 225 7.78 0.89 -7.43
N ASP A 226 8.85 0.11 -7.71
CA ASP A 226 8.89 -1.34 -7.43
C ASP A 226 8.70 -1.60 -5.92
N ALA A 227 7.72 -2.41 -5.55
CA ALA A 227 7.28 -2.60 -4.17
C ALA A 227 8.38 -3.16 -3.25
N PRO A 228 9.17 -4.20 -3.62
CA PRO A 228 10.19 -4.73 -2.73
C PRO A 228 11.22 -3.73 -2.24
N GLN A 229 11.65 -2.79 -3.07
CA GLN A 229 12.65 -1.77 -2.67
C GLN A 229 12.05 -0.62 -1.85
N ASN A 230 10.75 -0.39 -1.94
CA ASN A 230 10.07 0.71 -1.26
C ASN A 230 9.43 0.29 0.08
N ILE A 231 9.15 -1.00 0.24
CA ILE A 231 8.52 -1.56 1.47
C ILE A 231 9.58 -2.02 2.48
N ALA A 232 10.81 -2.29 2.03
CA ALA A 232 11.91 -2.87 2.82
C ALA A 232 12.41 -1.98 3.96
#